data_ed01530923f80dc010fafae6edbe03cb
#
_entry.id   ed01530923f80dc010fafae6edbe03cb
#
_cell.length_a   1.000
_cell.length_b   1.000
_cell.length_c   1.000
_cell.angle_alpha   90.00
_cell.angle_beta   90.00
_cell.angle_gamma   90.00
#
_symmetry.space_group_name_H-M   'P 1'
#
loop_
_entity.id
_entity.type
_entity.pdbx_description
1 polymer ?
#
loop_
_entity_poly.entity_id
_entity_poly.type
_entity_poly.pdbx_seq_one_letter_code
_entity_poly.pdbx_strand_id
1 'polypeptide(L)'
;RVLSPEAFVAAGSLGVDYVVRTLPDVDESYPADLAGAAIPEYISREKADAYRSIMQPGELLITADTIVWLDGKVLGKPEGREGAVEMLRSLSGKSHQVFTGVCLTTTEWQKSFTAASDVEFDVLSEEEIRYYVDKYQPMDKAGAYGVQEWIGYIGVKSISGSFYNIMGLPIQKLYGELKKL
;
A
#
# COMPACT_ATOMS: atom_id res chain seq x y z
N ARG A 1 -3.11 -4.88 -7.71
CA ARG A 1 -3.71 -3.56 -7.61
C ARG A 1 -2.80 -2.53 -8.27
N VAL A 2 -3.40 -1.66 -9.04
CA VAL A 2 -2.72 -0.49 -9.58
C VAL A 2 -2.34 0.42 -8.40
N LEU A 3 -1.12 0.94 -8.38
CA LEU A 3 -0.72 1.97 -7.42
C LEU A 3 -1.73 3.13 -7.43
N SER A 4 -1.84 3.88 -6.35
CA SER A 4 -2.63 5.11 -6.38
C SER A 4 -2.08 6.07 -7.44
N PRO A 5 -2.90 6.95 -8.02
CA PRO A 5 -2.43 7.94 -8.98
C PRO A 5 -1.23 8.76 -8.47
N GLU A 6 -1.24 9.11 -7.19
CA GLU A 6 -0.17 9.86 -6.54
C GLU A 6 1.13 9.06 -6.43
N ALA A 7 1.03 7.75 -6.16
CA ALA A 7 2.21 6.88 -6.13
C ALA A 7 2.83 6.73 -7.54
N PHE A 8 2.01 6.71 -8.59
CA PHE A 8 2.49 6.77 -9.98
C PHE A 8 3.22 8.07 -10.30
N VAL A 9 2.66 9.20 -9.92
CA VAL A 9 3.29 10.51 -10.10
C VAL A 9 4.64 10.55 -9.37
N ALA A 10 4.70 10.04 -8.15
CA ALA A 10 5.94 9.97 -7.38
C ALA A 10 6.98 9.06 -8.06
N ALA A 11 6.57 7.90 -8.59
CA ALA A 11 7.47 7.01 -9.34
C ALA A 11 8.01 7.66 -10.61
N GLY A 12 7.16 8.36 -11.38
CA GLY A 12 7.56 9.11 -12.57
C GLY A 12 8.57 10.23 -12.29
N SER A 13 8.51 10.80 -11.08
CA SER A 13 9.45 11.84 -10.65
C SER A 13 10.88 11.33 -10.36
N LEU A 14 11.11 10.03 -10.37
CA LEU A 14 12.46 9.45 -10.23
C LEU A 14 13.34 9.60 -11.49
N GLY A 15 12.79 10.13 -12.58
CA GLY A 15 13.53 10.35 -13.82
C GLY A 15 13.83 9.07 -14.59
N VAL A 16 13.07 8.01 -14.38
CA VAL A 16 13.12 6.76 -15.14
C VAL A 16 11.89 6.64 -16.03
N ASP A 17 12.08 6.15 -17.23
CA ASP A 17 10.98 5.82 -18.12
C ASP A 17 10.26 4.58 -17.62
N TYR A 18 8.93 4.64 -17.52
CA TYR A 18 8.12 3.52 -17.10
C TYR A 18 6.81 3.39 -17.86
N VAL A 19 6.31 2.18 -17.93
CA VAL A 19 5.00 1.85 -18.48
C VAL A 19 4.17 1.13 -17.41
N VAL A 20 2.93 1.55 -17.23
CA VAL A 20 2.00 0.87 -16.34
C VAL A 20 1.33 -0.27 -17.08
N ARG A 21 1.42 -1.47 -16.55
CA ARG A 21 0.71 -2.65 -17.04
C ARG A 21 -0.24 -3.16 -15.95
N THR A 22 -1.45 -3.48 -16.33
CA THR A 22 -2.43 -4.10 -15.44
C THR A 22 -2.70 -5.51 -15.93
N LEU A 23 -2.69 -6.48 -15.00
CA LEU A 23 -3.26 -7.81 -15.23
C LEU A 23 -4.58 -7.91 -14.46
N PRO A 24 -5.66 -8.41 -15.08
CA PRO A 24 -6.83 -8.81 -14.34
C PRO A 24 -6.51 -10.05 -13.47
N ASP A 25 -7.17 -10.15 -12.32
CA ASP A 25 -7.28 -11.38 -11.52
C ASP A 25 -5.97 -11.98 -10.99
N VAL A 26 -5.07 -11.17 -10.42
CA VAL A 26 -3.99 -11.69 -9.60
C VAL A 26 -4.57 -12.11 -8.25
N ASP A 27 -4.35 -13.36 -7.86
CA ASP A 27 -4.72 -13.85 -6.53
C ASP A 27 -3.89 -13.12 -5.47
N GLU A 28 -4.56 -12.39 -4.58
CA GLU A 28 -3.95 -11.69 -3.45
C GLU A 28 -4.07 -12.49 -2.14
N SER A 29 -4.39 -13.78 -2.22
CA SER A 29 -4.38 -14.67 -1.05
C SER A 29 -2.95 -14.92 -0.57
N TYR A 30 -2.81 -15.24 0.70
CA TYR A 30 -1.52 -15.51 1.33
C TYR A 30 -1.64 -16.60 2.40
N PRO A 31 -0.55 -17.32 2.71
CA PRO A 31 -0.54 -18.33 3.75
C PRO A 31 -0.94 -17.75 5.12
N ALA A 32 -1.79 -18.49 5.85
CA ALA A 32 -2.36 -18.02 7.12
C ALA A 32 -1.33 -17.84 8.26
N ASP A 33 -0.14 -18.39 8.12
CA ASP A 33 0.97 -18.26 9.07
C ASP A 33 1.82 -17.00 8.87
N LEU A 34 1.60 -16.26 7.76
CA LEU A 34 2.28 -14.99 7.54
C LEU A 34 1.71 -13.88 8.42
N ALA A 35 2.57 -12.97 8.86
CA ALA A 35 2.20 -11.83 9.70
C ALA A 35 2.99 -10.57 9.32
N GLY A 36 2.39 -9.40 9.56
CA GLY A 36 3.04 -8.11 9.40
C GLY A 36 3.58 -7.90 7.98
N ALA A 37 4.83 -7.45 7.88
CA ALA A 37 5.48 -7.10 6.62
C ALA A 37 5.66 -8.30 5.65
N ALA A 38 5.65 -9.53 6.13
CA ALA A 38 5.76 -10.72 5.30
C ALA A 38 4.57 -10.90 4.36
N ILE A 39 3.40 -10.38 4.73
CA ILE A 39 2.18 -10.48 3.93
C ILE A 39 2.29 -9.68 2.62
N PRO A 40 2.50 -8.36 2.65
CA PRO A 40 2.60 -7.58 1.41
C PRO A 40 3.86 -7.94 0.60
N GLU A 41 4.92 -8.40 1.23
CA GLU A 41 6.09 -8.91 0.50
C GLU A 41 5.74 -10.16 -0.30
N TYR A 42 5.03 -11.12 0.29
CA TYR A 42 4.54 -12.32 -0.39
C TYR A 42 3.63 -11.94 -1.57
N ILE A 43 2.61 -11.11 -1.33
CA ILE A 43 1.66 -10.70 -2.38
C ILE A 43 2.39 -9.97 -3.53
N SER A 44 3.37 -9.13 -3.22
CA SER A 44 4.14 -8.43 -4.26
C SER A 44 4.93 -9.40 -5.16
N ARG A 45 5.42 -10.51 -4.62
CA ARG A 45 6.07 -11.59 -5.38
C ARG A 45 5.07 -12.35 -6.25
N GLU A 46 3.92 -12.74 -5.71
CA GLU A 46 2.85 -13.40 -6.47
C GLU A 46 2.42 -12.54 -7.68
N LYS A 47 2.26 -11.23 -7.46
CA LYS A 47 2.01 -10.28 -8.54
C LYS A 47 3.12 -10.28 -9.59
N ALA A 48 4.37 -10.31 -9.17
CA ALA A 48 5.52 -10.36 -10.09
C ALA A 48 5.54 -11.65 -10.90
N ASP A 49 5.29 -12.78 -10.27
CA ASP A 49 5.30 -14.08 -10.93
C ASP A 49 4.16 -14.23 -11.96
N ALA A 50 3.00 -13.63 -11.68
CA ALA A 50 1.90 -13.56 -12.65
C ALA A 50 2.27 -12.78 -13.94
N TYR A 51 3.15 -11.78 -13.82
CA TYR A 51 3.65 -10.99 -14.96
C TYR A 51 4.83 -11.61 -15.69
N ARG A 52 5.54 -12.53 -15.07
CA ARG A 52 6.82 -13.04 -15.55
C ARG A 52 6.74 -13.64 -16.95
N SER A 53 5.61 -14.28 -17.27
CA SER A 53 5.40 -14.91 -18.59
C SER A 53 5.30 -13.94 -19.76
N ILE A 54 5.03 -12.67 -19.51
CA ILE A 54 4.88 -11.64 -20.54
C ILE A 54 6.02 -10.61 -20.55
N MET A 55 7.00 -10.76 -19.65
CA MET A 55 8.18 -9.89 -19.60
C MET A 55 9.07 -10.10 -20.81
N GLN A 56 9.69 -9.02 -21.26
CA GLN A 56 10.71 -9.05 -22.30
C GLN A 56 12.11 -8.93 -21.69
N PRO A 57 13.14 -9.49 -22.35
CA PRO A 57 14.53 -9.26 -21.94
C PRO A 57 14.86 -7.76 -21.85
N GLY A 58 15.53 -7.36 -20.78
CA GLY A 58 15.88 -5.96 -20.52
C GLY A 58 14.81 -5.14 -19.79
N GLU A 59 13.62 -5.71 -19.52
CA GLU A 59 12.61 -5.07 -18.66
C GLU A 59 12.92 -5.31 -17.18
N LEU A 60 12.65 -4.29 -16.37
CA LEU A 60 12.57 -4.39 -14.91
C LEU A 60 11.09 -4.20 -14.50
N LEU A 61 10.52 -5.23 -13.94
CA LEU A 61 9.16 -5.19 -13.37
C LEU A 61 9.23 -4.76 -11.91
N ILE A 62 8.39 -3.81 -11.53
CA ILE A 62 8.18 -3.39 -10.14
C ILE A 62 6.75 -3.69 -9.77
N THR A 63 6.58 -4.54 -8.76
CA THR A 63 5.28 -4.84 -8.16
C THR A 63 5.29 -4.46 -6.69
N ALA A 64 4.14 -4.04 -6.18
CA ALA A 64 3.99 -3.65 -4.78
C ALA A 64 2.63 -4.07 -4.24
N ASP A 65 2.59 -4.27 -2.93
CA ASP A 65 1.36 -4.46 -2.18
C ASP A 65 1.47 -3.74 -0.83
N THR A 66 0.36 -3.21 -0.35
CA THR A 66 0.32 -2.44 0.90
C THR A 66 -0.82 -2.93 1.77
N ILE A 67 -0.53 -3.15 3.04
CA ILE A 67 -1.52 -3.50 4.06
C ILE A 67 -1.50 -2.50 5.21
N VAL A 68 -2.66 -2.35 5.85
CA VAL A 68 -2.78 -1.70 7.16
C VAL A 68 -2.84 -2.80 8.22
N TRP A 69 -2.07 -2.62 9.29
CA TRP A 69 -1.91 -3.59 10.36
C TRP A 69 -2.27 -2.94 11.70
N LEU A 70 -3.31 -3.46 12.34
CA LEU A 70 -3.78 -2.97 13.65
C LEU A 70 -3.99 -4.14 14.60
N ASP A 71 -3.41 -4.06 15.80
CA ASP A 71 -3.61 -5.03 16.87
C ASP A 71 -3.41 -6.50 16.41
N GLY A 72 -2.38 -6.73 15.60
CA GLY A 72 -2.05 -8.07 15.10
C GLY A 72 -2.93 -8.57 13.94
N LYS A 73 -3.70 -7.69 13.30
CA LYS A 73 -4.62 -8.05 12.20
C LYS A 73 -4.45 -7.15 10.98
N VAL A 74 -4.66 -7.75 9.82
CA VAL A 74 -4.76 -7.01 8.56
C VAL A 74 -6.11 -6.31 8.48
N LEU A 75 -6.08 -5.00 8.22
CA LEU A 75 -7.25 -4.27 7.77
C LEU A 75 -7.17 -4.14 6.24
N GLY A 76 -7.95 -4.96 5.54
CA GLY A 76 -8.05 -4.93 4.09
C GLY A 76 -8.94 -3.79 3.60
N LYS A 77 -9.47 -3.96 2.40
CA LYS A 77 -10.50 -3.06 1.86
C LYS A 77 -11.80 -3.28 2.60
N PRO A 78 -12.53 -2.21 2.97
CA PRO A 78 -13.80 -2.35 3.66
C PRO A 78 -14.89 -2.92 2.75
N GLU A 79 -15.82 -3.65 3.37
CA GLU A 79 -17.04 -4.10 2.69
C GLU A 79 -18.13 -3.03 2.81
N GLY A 80 -18.23 -2.21 1.77
CA GLY A 80 -19.24 -1.17 1.70
C GLY A 80 -19.05 -0.02 2.69
N ARG A 81 -20.05 0.86 2.73
CA ARG A 81 -20.05 2.09 3.52
C ARG A 81 -19.89 1.85 5.02
N GLU A 82 -20.71 0.97 5.58
CA GLU A 82 -20.67 0.70 7.02
C GLU A 82 -19.39 -0.03 7.43
N GLY A 83 -18.85 -0.91 6.57
CA GLY A 83 -17.56 -1.53 6.78
C GLY A 83 -16.42 -0.50 6.83
N ALA A 84 -16.47 0.52 5.98
CA ALA A 84 -15.50 1.63 6.01
C ALA A 84 -15.61 2.44 7.31
N VAL A 85 -16.83 2.75 7.75
CA VAL A 85 -17.10 3.45 9.02
C VAL A 85 -16.55 2.66 10.22
N GLU A 86 -16.83 1.37 10.30
CA GLU A 86 -16.34 0.49 11.37
C GLU A 86 -14.80 0.43 11.37
N MET A 87 -14.20 0.34 10.20
CA MET A 87 -12.75 0.26 10.06
C MET A 87 -12.07 1.55 10.55
N LEU A 88 -12.56 2.72 10.16
CA LEU A 88 -12.05 4.01 10.65
C LEU A 88 -12.29 4.19 12.15
N ARG A 89 -13.42 3.72 12.66
CA ARG A 89 -13.70 3.73 14.09
C ARG A 89 -12.68 2.88 14.86
N SER A 90 -12.26 1.75 14.31
CA SER A 90 -11.23 0.90 14.91
C SER A 90 -9.85 1.54 14.94
N LEU A 91 -9.54 2.44 13.98
CA LEU A 91 -8.27 3.17 13.87
C LEU A 91 -8.24 4.44 14.74
N SER A 92 -9.39 5.03 15.03
CA SER A 92 -9.54 6.28 15.78
C SER A 92 -8.83 6.23 17.12
N GLY A 93 -8.01 7.23 17.43
CA GLY A 93 -7.30 7.38 18.69
C GLY A 93 -6.20 6.34 18.95
N LYS A 94 -5.79 5.59 17.93
CA LYS A 94 -4.79 4.52 18.03
C LYS A 94 -3.63 4.72 17.06
N SER A 95 -2.56 4.00 17.34
CA SER A 95 -1.46 3.81 16.39
C SER A 95 -1.65 2.49 15.63
N HIS A 96 -1.39 2.53 14.33
CA HIS A 96 -1.35 1.36 13.46
C HIS A 96 -0.10 1.39 12.60
N GLN A 97 0.20 0.28 11.94
CA GLN A 97 1.32 0.17 11.02
C GLN A 97 0.84 0.01 9.58
N VAL A 98 1.59 0.58 8.66
CA VAL A 98 1.42 0.38 7.22
C VAL A 98 2.67 -0.30 6.70
N PHE A 99 2.49 -1.50 6.15
CA PHE A 99 3.56 -2.26 5.53
C PHE A 99 3.37 -2.28 4.02
N THR A 100 4.43 -1.99 3.29
CA THR A 100 4.48 -2.20 1.84
C THR A 100 5.58 -3.20 1.52
N GLY A 101 5.24 -4.22 0.75
CA GLY A 101 6.19 -5.09 0.08
C GLY A 101 6.40 -4.64 -1.35
N VAL A 102 7.64 -4.64 -1.81
CA VAL A 102 8.01 -4.31 -3.18
C VAL A 102 8.87 -5.44 -3.74
N CYS A 103 8.56 -5.85 -4.96
CA CYS A 103 9.34 -6.86 -5.67
C CYS A 103 9.89 -6.27 -6.97
N LEU A 104 11.20 -6.42 -7.17
CA LEU A 104 11.92 -6.11 -8.39
C LEU A 104 12.21 -7.41 -9.13
N THR A 105 11.78 -7.52 -10.37
CA THR A 105 11.90 -8.77 -11.13
C THR A 105 12.43 -8.48 -12.54
N THR A 106 13.42 -9.25 -12.95
CA THR A 106 13.86 -9.36 -14.33
C THR A 106 13.63 -10.79 -14.83
N THR A 107 13.99 -11.06 -16.07
CA THR A 107 13.99 -12.44 -16.60
C THR A 107 15.00 -13.35 -15.88
N GLU A 108 16.02 -12.77 -15.23
CA GLU A 108 17.15 -13.51 -14.66
C GLU A 108 17.11 -13.60 -13.13
N TRP A 109 16.60 -12.56 -12.46
CA TRP A 109 16.58 -12.48 -10.99
C TRP A 109 15.33 -11.81 -10.44
N GLN A 110 15.08 -12.03 -9.17
CA GLN A 110 14.02 -11.39 -8.41
C GLN A 110 14.54 -11.00 -7.04
N LYS A 111 14.17 -9.81 -6.57
CA LYS A 111 14.50 -9.30 -5.24
C LYS A 111 13.30 -8.58 -4.66
N SER A 112 12.99 -8.85 -3.41
CA SER A 112 11.94 -8.13 -2.68
C SER A 112 12.50 -7.41 -1.46
N PHE A 113 11.79 -6.40 -1.02
CA PHE A 113 12.04 -5.66 0.21
C PHE A 113 10.75 -5.11 0.78
N THR A 114 10.76 -4.73 2.04
CA THR A 114 9.61 -4.17 2.74
C THR A 114 9.92 -2.81 3.31
N ALA A 115 8.87 -2.02 3.52
CA ALA A 115 8.94 -0.77 4.26
C ALA A 115 7.80 -0.72 5.28
N ALA A 116 8.05 -0.10 6.42
CA ALA A 116 7.09 0.06 7.49
C ALA A 116 6.97 1.53 7.87
N SER A 117 5.75 1.96 8.18
CA SER A 117 5.48 3.27 8.74
C SER A 117 4.47 3.12 9.88
N ASP A 118 4.72 3.81 10.99
CA ASP A 118 3.77 3.91 12.10
C ASP A 118 2.94 5.17 11.91
N VAL A 119 1.62 5.05 12.05
CA VAL A 119 0.67 6.14 11.92
C VAL A 119 -0.15 6.24 13.19
N GLU A 120 -0.12 7.39 13.83
CA GLU A 120 -0.94 7.69 15.00
C GLU A 120 -2.13 8.56 14.58
N PHE A 121 -3.35 8.06 14.79
CA PHE A 121 -4.57 8.83 14.59
C PHE A 121 -4.98 9.54 15.89
N ASP A 122 -5.44 10.76 15.74
CA ASP A 122 -6.20 11.43 16.78
C ASP A 122 -7.60 10.78 16.91
N VAL A 123 -8.33 11.13 17.97
CA VAL A 123 -9.70 10.66 18.13
C VAL A 123 -10.58 11.32 17.06
N LEU A 124 -11.18 10.50 16.22
CA LEU A 124 -12.12 10.92 15.19
C LEU A 124 -13.55 10.84 15.74
N SER A 125 -14.34 11.88 15.51
CA SER A 125 -15.77 11.83 15.81
C SER A 125 -16.53 10.97 14.80
N GLU A 126 -17.68 10.48 15.20
CA GLU A 126 -18.56 9.71 14.29
C GLU A 126 -18.99 10.54 13.08
N GLU A 127 -19.20 11.84 13.26
CA GLU A 127 -19.55 12.77 12.19
C GLU A 127 -18.40 12.93 11.18
N GLU A 128 -17.16 13.08 11.65
CA GLU A 128 -15.97 13.16 10.80
C GLU A 128 -15.75 11.88 9.99
N ILE A 129 -15.90 10.72 10.62
CA ILE A 129 -15.79 9.42 9.97
C ILE A 129 -16.83 9.29 8.86
N ARG A 130 -18.10 9.56 9.15
CA ARG A 130 -19.20 9.46 8.16
C ARG A 130 -19.02 10.46 7.03
N TYR A 131 -18.66 11.70 7.34
CA TYR A 131 -18.36 12.70 6.32
C TYR A 131 -17.28 12.23 5.34
N TYR A 132 -16.17 11.72 5.88
CA TYR A 132 -15.09 11.22 5.05
C TYR A 132 -15.51 10.04 4.17
N VAL A 133 -16.17 9.05 4.73
CA VAL A 133 -16.63 7.87 3.99
C VAL A 133 -17.62 8.28 2.88
N ASP A 134 -18.57 9.16 3.18
CA ASP A 134 -19.58 9.58 2.20
C ASP A 134 -18.98 10.42 1.08
N LYS A 135 -18.04 11.29 1.38
CA LYS A 135 -17.45 12.19 0.39
C LYS A 135 -16.34 11.52 -0.44
N TYR A 136 -15.48 10.73 0.18
CA TYR A 136 -14.28 10.20 -0.46
C TYR A 136 -14.41 8.74 -0.92
N GLN A 137 -15.41 8.02 -0.46
CA GLN A 137 -15.70 6.65 -0.88
C GLN A 137 -14.46 5.72 -0.83
N PRO A 138 -13.83 5.52 0.35
CA PRO A 138 -12.53 4.86 0.47
C PRO A 138 -12.60 3.32 0.41
N MET A 139 -13.57 2.75 -0.29
CA MET A 139 -13.79 1.31 -0.36
C MET A 139 -12.71 0.56 -1.16
N ASP A 140 -11.92 1.27 -1.93
CA ASP A 140 -10.80 0.73 -2.69
C ASP A 140 -9.46 0.72 -1.91
N LYS A 141 -9.45 1.22 -0.68
CA LYS A 141 -8.25 1.43 0.13
C LYS A 141 -8.17 0.49 1.33
N ALA A 142 -6.99 -0.10 1.56
CA ALA A 142 -6.70 -0.81 2.80
C ALA A 142 -6.85 0.15 4.00
N GLY A 143 -7.47 -0.32 5.09
CA GLY A 143 -7.73 0.52 6.26
C GLY A 143 -8.82 1.59 6.06
N ALA A 144 -9.46 1.61 4.89
CA ALA A 144 -10.51 2.56 4.53
C ALA A 144 -10.06 4.03 4.56
N TYR A 145 -8.79 4.34 4.31
CA TYR A 145 -8.34 5.73 4.23
C TYR A 145 -7.19 5.95 3.25
N GLY A 146 -7.09 7.17 2.75
CA GLY A 146 -5.92 7.69 2.04
C GLY A 146 -5.26 8.81 2.85
N VAL A 147 -4.00 8.63 3.23
CA VAL A 147 -3.25 9.61 4.05
C VAL A 147 -3.12 10.97 3.36
N GLN A 148 -3.15 11.01 2.04
CA GLN A 148 -3.10 12.22 1.22
C GLN A 148 -4.45 12.95 1.11
N GLU A 149 -5.53 12.37 1.63
CA GLU A 149 -6.87 12.92 1.59
C GLU A 149 -7.22 13.70 2.87
N TRP A 150 -8.40 14.29 2.92
CA TRP A 150 -8.87 15.11 4.05
C TRP A 150 -8.69 14.44 5.42
N ILE A 151 -8.92 13.12 5.51
CA ILE A 151 -8.75 12.36 6.75
C ILE A 151 -7.30 12.43 7.28
N GLY A 152 -6.32 12.48 6.38
CA GLY A 152 -4.91 12.67 6.73
C GLY A 152 -4.64 14.05 7.33
N TYR A 153 -5.34 15.09 6.85
CA TYR A 153 -5.17 16.46 7.36
C TYR A 153 -5.69 16.62 8.78
N ILE A 154 -6.86 16.04 9.07
CA ILE A 154 -7.53 16.27 10.36
C ILE A 154 -7.26 15.17 11.39
N GLY A 155 -6.91 13.97 10.94
CA GLY A 155 -6.87 12.77 11.78
C GLY A 155 -5.48 12.21 12.03
N VAL A 156 -4.48 12.46 11.17
CA VAL A 156 -3.13 11.94 11.40
C VAL A 156 -2.36 12.88 12.32
N LYS A 157 -2.08 12.40 13.52
CA LYS A 157 -1.37 13.14 14.56
C LYS A 157 0.14 13.05 14.40
N SER A 158 0.65 11.87 14.03
CA SER A 158 2.07 11.65 13.77
C SER A 158 2.32 10.49 12.82
N ILE A 159 3.45 10.53 12.14
CA ILE A 159 3.96 9.47 11.27
C ILE A 159 5.42 9.24 11.64
N SER A 160 5.79 7.97 11.85
CA SER A 160 7.18 7.51 11.90
C SER A 160 7.45 6.59 10.73
N GLY A 161 8.33 7.00 9.82
CA GLY A 161 8.61 6.32 8.55
C GLY A 161 8.22 7.17 7.35
N SER A 162 8.16 6.55 6.17
CA SER A 162 7.88 7.26 4.92
C SER A 162 6.38 7.50 4.72
N PHE A 163 6.02 8.76 4.49
CA PHE A 163 4.68 9.15 4.03
C PHE A 163 4.31 8.45 2.71
N TYR A 164 5.25 8.35 1.77
CA TYR A 164 5.02 7.68 0.48
C TYR A 164 4.81 6.18 0.62
N ASN A 165 5.40 5.54 1.63
CA ASN A 165 5.10 4.16 1.98
C ASN A 165 3.61 3.99 2.33
N ILE A 166 3.05 4.91 3.10
CA ILE A 166 1.62 4.88 3.47
C ILE A 166 0.73 5.05 2.24
N MET A 167 1.16 5.85 1.26
CA MET A 167 0.47 6.01 -0.02
C MET A 167 0.51 4.76 -0.90
N GLY A 168 1.40 3.80 -0.61
CA GLY A 168 1.47 2.52 -1.31
C GLY A 168 2.77 2.21 -2.06
N LEU A 169 3.76 3.12 -2.06
CA LEU A 169 5.06 2.88 -2.67
C LEU A 169 6.17 3.63 -1.92
N PRO A 170 7.11 2.91 -1.26
CA PRO A 170 8.21 3.52 -0.52
C PRO A 170 9.30 4.04 -1.47
N ILE A 171 9.06 5.19 -2.08
CA ILE A 171 9.85 5.77 -3.17
C ILE A 171 11.33 5.92 -2.82
N GLN A 172 11.66 6.44 -1.63
CA GLN A 172 13.06 6.63 -1.23
C GLN A 172 13.82 5.29 -1.18
N LYS A 173 13.20 4.27 -0.60
CA LYS A 173 13.80 2.94 -0.50
C LYS A 173 13.90 2.28 -1.87
N LEU A 174 12.85 2.40 -2.69
CA LEU A 174 12.85 1.93 -4.08
C LEU A 174 14.01 2.57 -4.87
N TYR A 175 14.17 3.88 -4.79
CA TYR A 175 15.27 4.58 -5.46
C TYR A 175 16.64 4.08 -4.99
N GLY A 176 16.79 3.84 -3.68
CA GLY A 176 18.00 3.25 -3.10
C GLY A 176 18.32 1.87 -3.66
N GLU A 177 17.31 1.03 -3.90
CA GLU A 177 17.50 -0.29 -4.52
C GLU A 177 17.80 -0.20 -6.00
N LEU A 178 17.15 0.72 -6.74
CA LEU A 178 17.42 0.94 -8.16
C LEU A 178 18.85 1.42 -8.42
N LYS A 179 19.43 2.23 -7.53
CA LYS A 179 20.84 2.67 -7.66
C LYS A 179 21.87 1.56 -7.50
N LYS A 180 21.49 0.39 -7.01
CA LYS A 180 22.38 -0.75 -6.83
C LYS A 180 22.43 -1.66 -8.06
N LEU A 181 21.55 -1.42 -9.03
CA LEU A 181 21.49 -2.15 -10.30
C LEU A 181 22.48 -1.58 -11.32
#